data_02614eccd6e561ef60d96eae004fed08
#
_entry.id   02614eccd6e561ef60d96eae004fed08
#
_cell.length_a   1.000
_cell.length_b   1.000
_cell.length_c   1.000
_cell.angle_alpha   90.00
_cell.angle_beta   90.00
_cell.angle_gamma   90.00
#
_symmetry.space_group_name_H-M   'P 1'
#
loop_
_entity.id
_entity.type
_entity.pdbx_description
1 polymer ?
#
loop_
_entity_poly.entity_id
_entity_poly.type
_entity_poly.pdbx_seq_one_letter_code
_entity_poly.pdbx_strand_id
1 'polypeptide(L)'
;QAEIKALCAGNPLIKEKMDLDIDVARLKVLKADHQSQQYRMEDKLLKYFPAEIERQTGYIRGFEADIQTVTTHPQIVEGFCGMEILGKHYMEKEDAGEMILAACKEMKATEPIPLGSYRGFQMELSFDSFRHDFDITLKGAVSHRVSLGTDARGNIIRLDNALSSIPEKLEKAHEQLTNLQNQQEATRAELGKPFPQEAELAEKSARLAELDAALNMEDSMPEREEAEQADKPSVLADLKAKSEHIPPYLSLIHI
;
A
#
# COMPACT_ATOMS: atom_id res chain seq x y z
N GLN A 1 -20.16 19.53 33.52
CA GLN A 1 -18.84 19.22 34.13
C GLN A 1 -18.77 19.53 35.61
N ALA A 2 -19.37 20.61 36.10
CA ALA A 2 -19.37 20.97 37.52
C ALA A 2 -20.24 20.01 38.36
N GLU A 3 -21.39 19.57 37.85
CA GLU A 3 -22.28 18.59 38.50
C GLU A 3 -21.64 17.20 38.61
N ILE A 4 -20.96 16.76 37.59
CA ILE A 4 -20.22 15.50 37.59
C ILE A 4 -19.06 15.52 38.60
N LYS A 5 -18.34 16.65 38.68
CA LYS A 5 -17.30 16.86 39.72
C LYS A 5 -17.86 16.87 41.15
N ALA A 6 -19.06 17.39 41.34
CA ALA A 6 -19.72 17.41 42.65
C ALA A 6 -20.19 16.02 43.08
N LEU A 7 -20.72 15.22 42.14
CA LEU A 7 -21.09 13.81 42.35
C LEU A 7 -19.86 12.96 42.68
N CYS A 8 -18.76 13.09 41.96
CA CYS A 8 -17.49 12.39 42.20
C CYS A 8 -16.82 12.78 43.52
N ALA A 9 -17.07 14.01 44.07
CA ALA A 9 -16.53 14.43 45.33
C ALA A 9 -17.22 13.76 46.54
N GLY A 10 -18.44 13.25 46.33
CA GLY A 10 -19.26 12.61 47.38
C GLY A 10 -19.13 11.09 47.45
N ASN A 11 -18.82 10.42 46.33
CA ASN A 11 -18.73 8.94 46.27
C ASN A 11 -17.47 8.49 45.52
N PRO A 12 -16.47 7.89 46.21
CA PRO A 12 -15.22 7.43 45.60
C PRO A 12 -15.44 6.32 44.57
N LEU A 13 -16.52 5.54 44.68
CA LEU A 13 -16.85 4.47 43.72
C LEU A 13 -17.25 5.03 42.33
N ILE A 14 -17.93 6.18 42.32
CA ILE A 14 -18.32 6.85 41.06
C ILE A 14 -17.07 7.36 40.32
N LYS A 15 -16.09 7.90 41.07
CA LYS A 15 -14.81 8.31 40.47
C LYS A 15 -14.05 7.13 39.90
N GLU A 16 -13.91 6.04 40.68
CA GLU A 16 -13.24 4.83 40.23
C GLU A 16 -13.91 4.26 38.97
N LYS A 17 -15.25 4.22 38.91
CA LYS A 17 -16.02 3.80 37.74
C LYS A 17 -15.69 4.65 36.51
N MET A 18 -15.69 6.00 36.63
CA MET A 18 -15.39 6.88 35.51
C MET A 18 -13.98 6.70 34.98
N ASP A 19 -13.01 6.53 35.86
CA ASP A 19 -11.61 6.28 35.46
C ASP A 19 -11.49 4.94 34.74
N LEU A 20 -12.17 3.88 35.25
CA LEU A 20 -12.20 2.57 34.63
C LEU A 20 -12.96 2.56 33.28
N ASP A 21 -14.05 3.30 33.15
CA ASP A 21 -14.78 3.45 31.87
C ASP A 21 -13.83 4.00 30.77
N ILE A 22 -13.04 5.02 31.09
CA ILE A 22 -12.08 5.61 30.18
C ILE A 22 -10.99 4.59 29.82
N ASP A 23 -10.42 3.90 30.81
CA ASP A 23 -9.37 2.92 30.61
C ASP A 23 -9.85 1.72 29.78
N VAL A 24 -11.02 1.18 30.12
CA VAL A 24 -11.62 0.06 29.37
C VAL A 24 -11.94 0.46 27.93
N ALA A 25 -12.50 1.66 27.72
CA ALA A 25 -12.75 2.17 26.38
C ALA A 25 -11.45 2.29 25.57
N ARG A 26 -10.38 2.83 26.16
CA ARG A 26 -9.07 2.91 25.54
C ARG A 26 -8.49 1.54 25.19
N LEU A 27 -8.54 0.58 26.11
CA LEU A 27 -8.05 -0.77 25.90
C LEU A 27 -8.84 -1.51 24.82
N LYS A 28 -10.16 -1.31 24.74
CA LYS A 28 -11.00 -1.85 23.66
C LYS A 28 -10.60 -1.30 22.29
N VAL A 29 -10.29 -0.01 22.18
CA VAL A 29 -9.78 0.58 20.93
C VAL A 29 -8.43 -0.04 20.56
N LEU A 30 -7.49 -0.16 21.50
CA LEU A 30 -6.20 -0.80 21.25
C LEU A 30 -6.34 -2.28 20.82
N LYS A 31 -7.29 -3.00 21.39
CA LYS A 31 -7.61 -4.38 20.98
C LYS A 31 -8.16 -4.44 19.57
N ALA A 32 -9.06 -3.53 19.21
CA ALA A 32 -9.60 -3.44 17.84
C ALA A 32 -8.51 -3.09 16.83
N ASP A 33 -7.60 -2.18 17.17
CA ASP A 33 -6.44 -1.84 16.34
C ASP A 33 -5.51 -3.04 16.16
N HIS A 34 -5.22 -3.78 17.25
CA HIS A 34 -4.44 -5.00 17.18
C HIS A 34 -5.10 -6.05 16.26
N GLN A 35 -6.40 -6.28 16.38
CA GLN A 35 -7.13 -7.19 15.50
C GLN A 35 -7.06 -6.73 14.03
N SER A 36 -7.20 -5.43 13.77
CA SER A 36 -7.05 -4.87 12.42
C SER A 36 -5.64 -5.08 11.86
N GLN A 37 -4.61 -4.99 12.70
CA GLN A 37 -3.23 -5.30 12.31
C GLN A 37 -3.05 -6.79 11.98
N GLN A 38 -3.65 -7.70 12.76
CA GLN A 38 -3.62 -9.15 12.48
C GLN A 38 -4.26 -9.45 11.12
N TYR A 39 -5.42 -8.91 10.80
CA TYR A 39 -6.05 -9.07 9.49
C TYR A 39 -5.19 -8.53 8.33
N ARG A 40 -4.55 -7.37 8.53
CA ARG A 40 -3.63 -6.81 7.51
C ARG A 40 -2.40 -7.69 7.29
N MET A 41 -1.86 -8.29 8.35
CA MET A 41 -0.74 -9.23 8.25
C MET A 41 -1.15 -10.50 7.52
N GLU A 42 -2.32 -11.04 7.82
CA GLU A 42 -2.88 -12.20 7.12
C GLU A 42 -3.07 -11.92 5.62
N ASP A 43 -3.68 -10.79 5.26
CA ASP A 43 -3.87 -10.39 3.86
C ASP A 43 -2.53 -10.22 3.13
N LYS A 44 -1.52 -9.63 3.79
CA LYS A 44 -0.16 -9.55 3.22
C LYS A 44 0.47 -10.92 2.98
N LEU A 45 0.32 -11.86 3.93
CA LEU A 45 0.85 -13.21 3.81
C LEU A 45 0.17 -14.01 2.70
N LEU A 46 -1.14 -13.81 2.52
CA LEU A 46 -1.92 -14.55 1.51
C LEU A 46 -1.80 -13.97 0.10
N LYS A 47 -1.67 -12.65 -0.04
CA LYS A 47 -1.73 -11.98 -1.35
C LYS A 47 -0.44 -11.27 -1.73
N TYR A 48 0.03 -10.35 -0.88
CA TYR A 48 1.14 -9.47 -1.22
C TYR A 48 2.46 -10.21 -1.38
N PHE A 49 2.90 -10.96 -0.34
CA PHE A 49 4.19 -11.63 -0.39
C PHE A 49 4.28 -12.68 -1.49
N PRO A 50 3.28 -13.57 -1.71
CA PRO A 50 3.36 -14.54 -2.80
C PRO A 50 3.48 -13.87 -4.17
N ALA A 51 2.69 -12.85 -4.45
CA ALA A 51 2.73 -12.13 -5.73
C ALA A 51 4.06 -11.41 -5.95
N GLU A 52 4.61 -10.74 -4.93
CA GLU A 52 5.88 -10.04 -5.03
C GLU A 52 7.07 -10.99 -5.16
N ILE A 53 7.06 -12.11 -4.43
CA ILE A 53 8.09 -13.17 -4.55
C ILE A 53 8.08 -13.78 -5.94
N GLU A 54 6.90 -14.09 -6.49
CA GLU A 54 6.76 -14.60 -7.84
C GLU A 54 7.27 -13.59 -8.87
N ARG A 55 6.91 -12.32 -8.72
CA ARG A 55 7.39 -11.24 -9.59
C ARG A 55 8.91 -11.10 -9.56
N GLN A 56 9.53 -11.09 -8.37
CA GLN A 56 10.99 -11.02 -8.26
C GLN A 56 11.67 -12.25 -8.82
N THR A 57 11.11 -13.44 -8.60
CA THR A 57 11.61 -14.68 -9.18
C THR A 57 11.53 -14.65 -10.72
N GLY A 58 10.47 -14.06 -11.26
CA GLY A 58 10.33 -13.81 -12.71
C GLY A 58 11.42 -12.89 -13.25
N TYR A 59 11.73 -11.79 -12.55
CA TYR A 59 12.84 -10.89 -12.93
C TYR A 59 14.19 -11.58 -12.88
N ILE A 60 14.48 -12.37 -11.84
CA ILE A 60 15.73 -13.13 -11.72
C ILE A 60 15.91 -14.04 -12.93
N ARG A 61 14.93 -14.87 -13.25
CA ARG A 61 14.98 -15.76 -14.43
C ARG A 61 15.13 -14.99 -15.74
N GLY A 62 14.44 -13.85 -15.84
CA GLY A 62 14.52 -13.00 -17.02
C GLY A 62 15.92 -12.37 -17.19
N PHE A 63 16.50 -11.83 -16.11
CA PHE A 63 17.85 -11.27 -16.15
C PHE A 63 18.91 -12.35 -16.43
N GLU A 64 18.77 -13.55 -15.89
CA GLU A 64 19.65 -14.70 -16.21
C GLU A 64 19.61 -15.03 -17.70
N ALA A 65 18.41 -15.09 -18.29
CA ALA A 65 18.24 -15.34 -19.73
C ALA A 65 18.82 -14.21 -20.58
N ASP A 66 18.64 -12.95 -20.16
CA ASP A 66 19.18 -11.79 -20.86
C ASP A 66 20.71 -11.71 -20.78
N ILE A 67 21.31 -12.10 -19.63
CA ILE A 67 22.77 -12.25 -19.50
C ILE A 67 23.31 -13.31 -20.49
N GLN A 68 22.62 -14.42 -20.63
CA GLN A 68 22.96 -15.43 -21.63
C GLN A 68 22.90 -14.85 -23.05
N THR A 69 21.87 -14.08 -23.37
CA THR A 69 21.73 -13.39 -24.66
C THR A 69 22.88 -12.43 -24.92
N VAL A 70 23.22 -11.59 -23.93
CA VAL A 70 24.38 -10.68 -24.03
C VAL A 70 25.70 -11.44 -24.24
N THR A 71 25.88 -12.58 -23.57
CA THR A 71 27.08 -13.40 -23.63
C THR A 71 27.24 -14.09 -25.01
N THR A 72 26.13 -14.50 -25.60
CA THR A 72 26.15 -15.13 -26.95
C THR A 72 26.29 -14.10 -28.07
N HIS A 73 26.05 -12.81 -27.77
CA HIS A 73 26.21 -11.70 -28.71
C HIS A 73 27.23 -10.68 -28.16
N PRO A 74 28.50 -11.05 -28.01
CA PRO A 74 29.51 -10.18 -27.41
C PRO A 74 29.81 -8.96 -28.28
N GLN A 75 30.27 -7.89 -27.65
CA GLN A 75 30.89 -6.78 -28.38
C GLN A 75 32.21 -7.28 -29.02
N ILE A 76 32.46 -6.88 -30.27
CA ILE A 76 33.73 -7.15 -30.93
C ILE A 76 34.81 -6.22 -30.32
N VAL A 77 36.11 -6.57 -30.46
CA VAL A 77 37.27 -6.01 -29.77
C VAL A 77 37.39 -4.49 -29.84
N GLU A 78 36.72 -3.77 -30.74
CA GLU A 78 36.66 -2.33 -30.85
C GLU A 78 35.37 -1.68 -30.34
N GLY A 79 34.54 -2.46 -29.56
CA GLY A 79 33.45 -1.89 -28.80
C GLY A 79 32.13 -1.67 -29.54
N PHE A 80 31.95 -2.21 -30.75
CA PHE A 80 30.64 -2.25 -31.45
C PHE A 80 30.54 -3.49 -32.32
N CYS A 81 29.42 -4.21 -32.21
CA CYS A 81 29.18 -5.44 -32.96
C CYS A 81 28.26 -5.22 -34.18
N GLY A 82 27.96 -3.98 -34.50
CA GLY A 82 26.94 -3.65 -35.48
C GLY A 82 25.54 -3.66 -34.91
N MET A 83 24.61 -3.05 -35.60
CA MET A 83 23.20 -2.90 -35.23
C MET A 83 22.32 -2.96 -36.45
N GLU A 84 21.20 -3.63 -36.37
CA GLU A 84 20.15 -3.58 -37.38
C GLU A 84 19.15 -2.50 -37.04
N ILE A 85 18.88 -1.57 -37.96
CA ILE A 85 17.89 -0.51 -37.83
C ILE A 85 17.06 -0.46 -39.11
N LEU A 86 15.74 -0.61 -39.00
CA LEU A 86 14.80 -0.57 -40.10
C LEU A 86 15.22 -1.50 -41.28
N GLY A 87 15.72 -2.70 -40.93
CA GLY A 87 16.16 -3.73 -41.89
C GLY A 87 17.51 -3.49 -42.57
N LYS A 88 18.28 -2.46 -42.10
CA LYS A 88 19.64 -2.21 -42.58
C LYS A 88 20.67 -2.44 -41.45
N HIS A 89 21.80 -3.00 -41.80
CA HIS A 89 22.90 -3.22 -40.85
C HIS A 89 23.88 -2.06 -40.88
N TYR A 90 24.18 -1.51 -39.70
CA TYR A 90 25.13 -0.44 -39.47
C TYR A 90 26.31 -0.99 -38.65
N MET A 91 27.51 -0.81 -39.17
CA MET A 91 28.74 -1.32 -38.54
C MET A 91 29.51 -0.27 -37.76
N GLU A 92 29.18 1.02 -37.96
CA GLU A 92 29.76 2.13 -37.22
C GLU A 92 28.80 2.71 -36.22
N LYS A 93 29.31 3.04 -35.00
CA LYS A 93 28.51 3.62 -33.91
C LYS A 93 27.83 4.93 -34.30
N GLU A 94 28.56 5.77 -35.02
CA GLU A 94 28.12 7.07 -35.48
C GLU A 94 26.90 6.94 -36.42
N ASP A 95 27.07 6.12 -37.46
CA ASP A 95 26.00 5.90 -38.46
C ASP A 95 24.73 5.24 -37.84
N ALA A 96 24.92 4.28 -36.95
CA ALA A 96 23.83 3.67 -36.22
C ALA A 96 23.10 4.70 -35.34
N GLY A 97 23.85 5.52 -34.61
CA GLY A 97 23.28 6.56 -33.75
C GLY A 97 22.56 7.65 -34.53
N GLU A 98 23.11 8.08 -35.69
CA GLU A 98 22.44 9.04 -36.57
C GLU A 98 21.13 8.49 -37.12
N MET A 99 21.10 7.18 -37.49
CA MET A 99 19.88 6.55 -37.96
C MET A 99 18.81 6.43 -36.85
N ILE A 100 19.20 6.17 -35.62
CA ILE A 100 18.30 6.23 -34.46
C ILE A 100 17.69 7.63 -34.34
N LEU A 101 18.50 8.69 -34.39
CA LEU A 101 18.03 10.07 -34.33
C LEU A 101 17.14 10.46 -35.52
N ALA A 102 17.43 9.92 -36.72
CA ALA A 102 16.59 10.10 -37.89
C ALA A 102 15.21 9.44 -37.69
N ALA A 103 15.20 8.19 -37.17
CA ALA A 103 13.96 7.49 -36.84
C ALA A 103 13.12 8.24 -35.80
N CYS A 104 13.77 8.85 -34.78
CA CYS A 104 13.08 9.71 -33.81
C CYS A 104 12.38 10.90 -34.48
N LYS A 105 13.04 11.57 -35.43
CA LYS A 105 12.49 12.74 -36.15
C LYS A 105 11.33 12.35 -37.06
N GLU A 106 11.36 11.16 -37.64
CA GLU A 106 10.32 10.66 -38.54
C GLU A 106 9.14 10.03 -37.83
N MET A 107 9.30 9.67 -36.53
CA MET A 107 8.26 9.03 -35.77
C MET A 107 7.05 9.93 -35.60
N LYS A 108 5.90 9.48 -36.15
CA LYS A 108 4.59 10.14 -36.04
C LYS A 108 3.61 9.34 -35.17
N ALA A 109 3.97 8.08 -34.87
CA ALA A 109 3.14 7.21 -34.08
C ALA A 109 3.20 7.57 -32.60
N THR A 110 2.08 7.46 -31.92
CA THR A 110 2.00 7.55 -30.45
C THR A 110 2.33 6.23 -29.76
N GLU A 111 2.22 5.13 -30.50
CA GLU A 111 2.53 3.78 -30.01
C GLU A 111 3.97 3.40 -30.36
N PRO A 112 4.61 2.50 -29.55
CA PRO A 112 5.95 2.01 -29.82
C PRO A 112 6.03 1.35 -31.22
N ILE A 113 7.08 1.64 -31.97
CA ILE A 113 7.35 1.07 -33.29
C ILE A 113 8.59 0.18 -33.24
N PRO A 114 8.60 -0.96 -33.97
CA PRO A 114 9.79 -1.79 -34.08
C PRO A 114 10.89 -0.99 -34.81
N LEU A 115 12.09 -0.96 -34.20
CA LEU A 115 13.23 -0.24 -34.75
C LEU A 115 14.25 -1.16 -35.41
N GLY A 116 14.44 -2.36 -34.87
CA GLY A 116 15.45 -3.32 -35.37
C GLY A 116 15.96 -4.21 -34.23
N SER A 117 17.22 -4.60 -34.30
CA SER A 117 17.84 -5.48 -33.30
C SER A 117 19.26 -5.03 -32.92
N TYR A 118 19.63 -5.24 -31.64
CA TYR A 118 20.95 -5.00 -31.11
C TYR A 118 21.36 -6.06 -30.09
N ARG A 119 22.49 -6.72 -30.32
CA ARG A 119 23.05 -7.75 -29.41
C ARG A 119 22.05 -8.83 -29.00
N GLY A 120 21.21 -9.29 -29.93
CA GLY A 120 20.18 -10.30 -29.68
C GLY A 120 18.88 -9.79 -29.10
N PHE A 121 18.79 -8.50 -28.77
CA PHE A 121 17.57 -7.85 -28.28
C PHE A 121 16.83 -7.16 -29.44
N GLN A 122 15.50 -7.31 -29.47
CA GLN A 122 14.67 -6.50 -30.35
C GLN A 122 14.55 -5.09 -29.81
N MET A 123 14.59 -4.09 -30.67
CA MET A 123 14.47 -2.68 -30.30
C MET A 123 13.11 -2.14 -30.69
N GLU A 124 12.45 -1.44 -29.77
CA GLU A 124 11.27 -0.64 -30.03
C GLU A 124 11.53 0.81 -29.66
N LEU A 125 11.17 1.71 -30.57
CA LEU A 125 11.23 3.16 -30.35
C LEU A 125 9.88 3.66 -29.89
N SER A 126 9.85 4.46 -28.84
CA SER A 126 8.67 5.12 -28.29
C SER A 126 8.94 6.58 -27.96
N PHE A 127 7.89 7.40 -28.01
CA PHE A 127 7.93 8.79 -27.57
C PHE A 127 7.17 8.94 -26.26
N ASP A 128 7.83 9.48 -25.25
CA ASP A 128 7.21 9.82 -23.98
C ASP A 128 6.66 11.26 -24.04
N SER A 129 5.37 11.39 -24.19
CA SER A 129 4.69 12.69 -24.35
C SER A 129 4.75 13.55 -23.08
N PHE A 130 4.98 12.95 -21.91
CA PHE A 130 5.07 13.69 -20.65
C PHE A 130 6.46 14.32 -20.46
N ARG A 131 7.53 13.56 -20.78
CA ARG A 131 8.93 14.04 -20.69
C ARG A 131 9.41 14.72 -21.97
N HIS A 132 8.66 14.60 -23.08
CA HIS A 132 9.04 15.01 -24.42
C HIS A 132 10.36 14.38 -24.92
N ASP A 133 10.63 13.14 -24.50
CA ASP A 133 11.83 12.38 -24.81
C ASP A 133 11.49 11.11 -25.58
N PHE A 134 12.49 10.62 -26.34
CA PHE A 134 12.40 9.32 -26.99
C PHE A 134 13.09 8.25 -26.14
N ASP A 135 12.50 7.07 -26.11
CA ASP A 135 13.05 5.89 -25.45
C ASP A 135 13.19 4.74 -26.43
N ILE A 136 14.27 3.98 -26.29
CA ILE A 136 14.39 2.64 -26.89
C ILE A 136 14.16 1.61 -25.80
N THR A 137 13.27 0.65 -26.07
CA THR A 137 13.08 -0.53 -25.25
C THR A 137 13.78 -1.72 -25.92
N LEU A 138 14.82 -2.25 -25.26
CA LEU A 138 15.48 -3.50 -25.64
C LEU A 138 14.66 -4.65 -25.06
N LYS A 139 14.03 -5.44 -25.92
CA LYS A 139 13.17 -6.57 -25.56
C LYS A 139 13.97 -7.86 -25.57
N GLY A 140 14.21 -8.38 -24.38
CA GLY A 140 14.72 -9.72 -24.12
C GLY A 140 13.67 -10.53 -23.36
N ALA A 141 14.08 -11.35 -22.43
CA ALA A 141 13.20 -11.98 -21.45
C ALA A 141 12.62 -10.93 -20.48
N VAL A 142 13.40 -9.86 -20.20
CA VAL A 142 12.97 -8.64 -19.55
C VAL A 142 13.12 -7.46 -20.50
N SER A 143 12.28 -6.45 -20.35
CA SER A 143 12.38 -5.22 -21.14
C SER A 143 13.33 -4.23 -20.46
N HIS A 144 14.32 -3.71 -21.21
CA HIS A 144 15.27 -2.71 -20.76
C HIS A 144 15.02 -1.40 -21.48
N ARG A 145 14.45 -0.41 -20.79
CA ARG A 145 14.13 0.91 -21.34
C ARG A 145 15.32 1.84 -21.20
N VAL A 146 15.67 2.54 -22.28
CA VAL A 146 16.81 3.45 -22.39
C VAL A 146 16.34 4.78 -22.96
N SER A 147 16.47 5.86 -22.21
CA SER A 147 16.15 7.19 -22.69
C SER A 147 17.25 7.72 -23.61
N LEU A 148 16.84 8.22 -24.76
CA LEU A 148 17.74 8.75 -25.78
C LEU A 148 18.09 10.21 -25.49
N GLY A 149 19.27 10.61 -25.93
CA GLY A 149 19.70 12.00 -25.96
C GLY A 149 19.87 12.51 -27.39
N THR A 150 20.45 13.70 -27.52
CA THR A 150 20.69 14.35 -28.80
C THR A 150 22.00 13.94 -29.49
N ASP A 151 22.86 13.21 -28.78
CA ASP A 151 24.15 12.75 -29.30
C ASP A 151 24.02 11.31 -29.85
N ALA A 152 24.35 11.14 -31.13
CA ALA A 152 24.27 9.88 -31.86
C ALA A 152 25.08 8.77 -31.17
N ARG A 153 26.37 9.01 -30.96
CA ARG A 153 27.31 8.06 -30.34
C ARG A 153 26.94 7.78 -28.88
N GLY A 154 26.50 8.80 -28.16
CA GLY A 154 26.06 8.69 -26.77
C GLY A 154 24.84 7.78 -26.61
N ASN A 155 23.96 7.73 -27.59
CA ASN A 155 22.82 6.83 -27.57
C ASN A 155 23.24 5.36 -27.65
N ILE A 156 24.23 5.02 -28.50
CA ILE A 156 24.78 3.66 -28.56
C ILE A 156 25.44 3.30 -27.20
N ILE A 157 26.21 4.21 -26.61
CA ILE A 157 26.83 3.98 -25.29
C ILE A 157 25.76 3.74 -24.22
N ARG A 158 24.64 4.44 -24.25
CA ARG A 158 23.53 4.24 -23.32
C ARG A 158 22.89 2.86 -23.46
N LEU A 159 22.72 2.36 -24.69
CA LEU A 159 22.26 1.02 -24.95
C LEU A 159 23.24 -0.03 -24.43
N ASP A 160 24.54 0.15 -24.68
CA ASP A 160 25.59 -0.71 -24.14
C ASP A 160 25.61 -0.75 -22.62
N ASN A 161 25.50 0.42 -21.97
CA ASN A 161 25.46 0.54 -20.52
C ASN A 161 24.22 -0.16 -19.94
N ALA A 162 23.07 -0.06 -20.60
CA ALA A 162 21.86 -0.73 -20.17
C ALA A 162 22.00 -2.26 -20.16
N LEU A 163 22.64 -2.82 -21.19
CA LEU A 163 22.93 -4.25 -21.28
C LEU A 163 24.03 -4.68 -20.29
N SER A 164 25.08 -3.86 -20.14
CA SER A 164 26.18 -4.13 -19.19
C SER A 164 25.73 -4.06 -17.72
N SER A 165 24.65 -3.35 -17.42
CA SER A 165 24.08 -3.24 -16.07
C SER A 165 23.16 -4.38 -15.67
N ILE A 166 22.88 -5.34 -16.57
CA ILE A 166 21.95 -6.46 -16.26
C ILE A 166 22.45 -7.32 -15.09
N PRO A 167 23.75 -7.67 -14.95
CA PRO A 167 24.23 -8.40 -13.79
C PRO A 167 23.98 -7.69 -12.46
N GLU A 168 24.16 -6.35 -12.42
CA GLU A 168 23.87 -5.56 -11.23
C GLU A 168 22.37 -5.55 -10.89
N LYS A 169 21.49 -5.53 -11.92
CA LYS A 169 20.04 -5.63 -11.72
C LYS A 169 19.64 -7.00 -11.21
N LEU A 170 20.31 -8.06 -11.66
CA LEU A 170 20.12 -9.42 -11.16
C LEU A 170 20.45 -9.50 -9.67
N GLU A 171 21.60 -8.95 -9.27
CA GLU A 171 22.00 -8.95 -7.85
C GLU A 171 21.01 -8.19 -6.97
N LYS A 172 20.57 -7.02 -7.41
CA LYS A 172 19.50 -6.26 -6.73
C LYS A 172 18.18 -7.04 -6.64
N ALA A 173 17.82 -7.81 -7.67
CA ALA A 173 16.62 -8.64 -7.62
C ALA A 173 16.74 -9.78 -6.60
N HIS A 174 17.92 -10.39 -6.45
CA HIS A 174 18.19 -11.37 -5.40
C HIS A 174 18.11 -10.77 -3.99
N GLU A 175 18.69 -9.58 -3.80
CA GLU A 175 18.58 -8.87 -2.51
C GLU A 175 17.13 -8.55 -2.16
N GLN A 176 16.35 -8.08 -3.14
CA GLN A 176 14.93 -7.78 -2.95
C GLN A 176 14.13 -9.03 -2.61
N LEU A 177 14.39 -10.15 -3.28
CA LEU A 177 13.76 -11.43 -2.98
C LEU A 177 14.07 -11.88 -1.54
N THR A 178 15.31 -11.81 -1.13
CA THR A 178 15.74 -12.15 0.23
C THR A 178 15.06 -11.27 1.26
N ASN A 179 14.99 -9.97 1.02
CA ASN A 179 14.30 -9.03 1.91
C ASN A 179 12.80 -9.31 2.02
N LEU A 180 12.13 -9.66 0.90
CA LEU A 180 10.72 -10.03 0.93
C LEU A 180 10.47 -11.33 1.72
N GLN A 181 11.33 -12.32 1.56
CA GLN A 181 11.27 -13.58 2.32
C GLN A 181 11.45 -13.33 3.83
N ASN A 182 12.43 -12.54 4.22
CA ASN A 182 12.65 -12.16 5.61
C ASN A 182 11.45 -11.39 6.21
N GLN A 183 10.87 -10.46 5.45
CA GLN A 183 9.67 -9.74 5.86
C GLN A 183 8.46 -10.66 5.99
N GLN A 184 8.31 -11.63 5.08
CA GLN A 184 7.25 -12.63 5.13
C GLN A 184 7.38 -13.49 6.39
N GLU A 185 8.59 -13.97 6.72
CA GLU A 185 8.84 -14.75 7.93
C GLU A 185 8.58 -13.94 9.20
N ALA A 186 9.05 -12.70 9.27
CA ALA A 186 8.79 -11.81 10.39
C ALA A 186 7.28 -11.57 10.57
N THR A 187 6.56 -11.32 9.47
CA THR A 187 5.11 -11.14 9.51
C THR A 187 4.39 -12.41 9.97
N ARG A 188 4.86 -13.59 9.54
CA ARG A 188 4.30 -14.87 9.98
C ARG A 188 4.55 -15.13 11.47
N ALA A 189 5.70 -14.73 11.99
CA ALA A 189 6.02 -14.85 13.41
C ALA A 189 5.20 -13.89 14.31
N GLU A 190 4.75 -12.76 13.77
CA GLU A 190 3.88 -11.82 14.48
C GLU A 190 2.38 -12.18 14.38
N LEU A 191 2.01 -12.91 13.33
CA LEU A 191 0.61 -13.32 13.12
C LEU A 191 0.15 -14.28 14.22
N GLY A 192 -1.03 -14.04 14.77
CA GLY A 192 -1.62 -14.88 15.81
C GLY A 192 -1.13 -14.58 17.22
N LYS A 193 -0.23 -13.61 17.44
CA LYS A 193 0.12 -13.17 18.78
C LYS A 193 -1.09 -12.58 19.48
N PRO A 194 -1.31 -12.95 20.76
CA PRO A 194 -2.42 -12.40 21.53
C PRO A 194 -2.23 -10.91 21.78
N PHE A 195 -3.35 -10.22 22.03
CA PHE A 195 -3.31 -8.82 22.41
C PHE A 195 -2.51 -8.65 23.72
N PRO A 196 -1.46 -7.82 23.76
CA PRO A 196 -0.56 -7.76 24.93
C PRO A 196 -1.25 -7.32 26.23
N GLN A 197 -2.31 -6.54 26.13
CA GLN A 197 -3.05 -5.99 27.28
C GLN A 197 -4.39 -6.73 27.51
N GLU A 198 -4.52 -7.97 27.05
CA GLU A 198 -5.75 -8.76 27.19
C GLU A 198 -6.10 -8.99 28.66
N ALA A 199 -5.09 -9.32 29.50
CA ALA A 199 -5.28 -9.53 30.93
C ALA A 199 -5.73 -8.24 31.66
N GLU A 200 -5.09 -7.11 31.34
CA GLU A 200 -5.45 -5.80 31.89
C GLU A 200 -6.89 -5.40 31.50
N LEU A 201 -7.26 -5.61 30.23
CA LEU A 201 -8.61 -5.36 29.76
C LEU A 201 -9.64 -6.23 30.50
N ALA A 202 -9.34 -7.51 30.69
CA ALA A 202 -10.23 -8.44 31.41
C ALA A 202 -10.40 -8.02 32.87
N GLU A 203 -9.31 -7.72 33.60
CA GLU A 203 -9.32 -7.27 34.99
C GLU A 203 -10.14 -5.98 35.17
N LYS A 204 -9.83 -4.95 34.37
CA LYS A 204 -10.54 -3.67 34.46
C LYS A 204 -12.00 -3.77 34.07
N SER A 205 -12.32 -4.61 33.09
CA SER A 205 -13.71 -4.84 32.68
C SER A 205 -14.51 -5.58 33.76
N ALA A 206 -13.90 -6.55 34.44
CA ALA A 206 -14.53 -7.24 35.56
C ALA A 206 -14.78 -6.29 36.72
N ARG A 207 -13.79 -5.46 37.07
CA ARG A 207 -13.93 -4.47 38.14
C ARG A 207 -15.00 -3.43 37.83
N LEU A 208 -15.08 -2.98 36.58
CA LEU A 208 -16.12 -2.05 36.13
C LEU A 208 -17.52 -2.68 36.28
N ALA A 209 -17.68 -3.94 35.91
CA ALA A 209 -18.95 -4.66 36.07
C ALA A 209 -19.37 -4.80 37.54
N GLU A 210 -18.40 -5.04 38.45
CA GLU A 210 -18.65 -5.07 39.90
C GLU A 210 -19.14 -3.71 40.42
N LEU A 211 -18.51 -2.62 39.98
CA LEU A 211 -18.92 -1.26 40.37
C LEU A 211 -20.29 -0.91 39.82
N ASP A 212 -20.58 -1.28 38.59
CA ASP A 212 -21.92 -1.09 37.99
C ASP A 212 -23.00 -1.82 38.79
N ALA A 213 -22.73 -3.05 39.21
CA ALA A 213 -23.67 -3.82 40.04
C ALA A 213 -23.86 -3.19 41.43
N ALA A 214 -22.78 -2.74 42.07
CA ALA A 214 -22.84 -2.09 43.37
C ALA A 214 -23.61 -0.78 43.34
N LEU A 215 -23.35 0.09 42.37
CA LEU A 215 -24.02 1.39 42.21
C LEU A 215 -25.52 1.22 41.84
N ASN A 216 -25.85 0.25 41.00
CA ASN A 216 -27.24 -0.06 40.66
C ASN A 216 -28.02 -0.64 41.86
N MET A 217 -27.36 -1.32 42.79
CA MET A 217 -28.00 -1.79 44.05
C MET A 217 -28.24 -0.62 45.03
N GLU A 218 -27.34 0.37 45.09
CA GLU A 218 -27.57 1.57 45.88
C GLU A 218 -28.75 2.40 45.39
N ASP A 219 -28.90 2.55 44.06
CA ASP A 219 -30.03 3.27 43.42
C ASP A 219 -31.38 2.48 43.57
N SER A 220 -31.34 1.20 43.83
CA SER A 220 -32.53 0.36 43.95
C SER A 220 -33.04 0.20 45.41
N MET A 221 -32.35 0.78 46.41
CA MET A 221 -32.87 0.86 47.77
C MET A 221 -33.94 1.95 47.83
N PRO A 222 -35.19 1.65 48.25
CA PRO A 222 -36.22 2.67 48.33
C PRO A 222 -35.88 3.69 49.39
N GLU A 223 -35.78 4.97 48.99
CA GLU A 223 -35.78 6.10 49.91
C GLU A 223 -37.01 5.96 50.82
N ARG A 224 -36.79 5.89 52.12
CA ARG A 224 -37.85 5.95 53.10
C ARG A 224 -38.64 7.24 52.83
N GLU A 225 -39.94 7.02 52.59
CA GLU A 225 -40.92 8.06 52.44
C GLU A 225 -40.82 9.08 53.55
N GLU A 226 -40.51 10.33 53.20
CA GLU A 226 -41.08 11.48 53.87
C GLU A 226 -42.02 12.14 52.86
N ALA A 227 -43.30 12.03 53.19
CA ALA A 227 -44.39 12.58 52.46
C ALA A 227 -44.34 14.11 52.52
N GLU A 228 -44.36 14.78 51.37
CA GLU A 228 -45.16 16.00 51.23
C GLU A 228 -45.53 16.23 49.76
N GLN A 229 -46.82 16.39 49.56
CA GLN A 229 -47.52 16.65 48.33
C GLN A 229 -47.10 17.98 47.70
N ALA A 230 -46.79 17.96 46.39
CA ALA A 230 -47.10 19.08 45.52
C ALA A 230 -47.21 18.65 44.09
N ASP A 231 -48.42 18.66 43.63
CA ASP A 231 -48.91 18.56 42.26
C ASP A 231 -48.20 19.52 41.30
N LYS A 232 -47.51 18.96 40.26
CA LYS A 232 -47.16 19.72 39.06
C LYS A 232 -47.22 18.81 37.81
N PRO A 233 -47.85 19.29 36.71
CA PRO A 233 -48.12 18.46 35.55
C PRO A 233 -46.84 18.14 34.73
N SER A 234 -46.80 16.91 34.27
CA SER A 234 -45.70 16.28 33.51
C SER A 234 -45.47 16.93 32.13
N VAL A 235 -44.29 17.47 31.90
CA VAL A 235 -43.82 18.05 30.64
C VAL A 235 -43.65 16.99 29.54
N LEU A 236 -43.78 15.68 29.88
CA LEU A 236 -43.68 14.57 28.95
C LEU A 236 -44.94 14.35 28.07
N ALA A 237 -46.08 14.94 28.45
CA ALA A 237 -47.29 14.82 27.64
C ALA A 237 -47.27 15.77 26.42
N ASP A 238 -46.62 16.91 26.56
CA ASP A 238 -46.53 17.94 25.48
C ASP A 238 -45.50 17.59 24.36
N LEU A 239 -44.50 16.74 24.65
CA LEU A 239 -43.54 16.28 23.65
C LEU A 239 -44.07 15.15 22.76
N LYS A 240 -45.00 14.35 23.23
CA LYS A 240 -45.64 13.31 22.44
C LYS A 240 -46.64 13.84 21.41
N ALA A 241 -47.30 14.95 21.70
CA ALA A 241 -48.27 15.60 20.79
C ALA A 241 -47.63 16.32 19.61
N LYS A 242 -46.31 16.61 19.66
CA LYS A 242 -45.57 17.33 18.58
C LYS A 242 -44.86 16.41 17.60
N SER A 243 -44.80 15.11 17.82
CA SER A 243 -44.09 14.17 16.92
C SER A 243 -44.97 13.51 15.84
N GLU A 244 -46.28 13.75 15.84
CA GLU A 244 -47.23 13.12 14.89
C GLU A 244 -47.52 13.97 13.63
N HIS A 245 -46.79 15.05 13.38
CA HIS A 245 -47.03 15.88 12.19
C HIS A 245 -45.77 16.11 11.37
N ILE A 246 -45.26 15.04 10.73
CA ILE A 246 -44.30 15.14 9.64
C ILE A 246 -44.92 14.52 8.39
N PRO A 247 -45.16 15.30 7.32
CA PRO A 247 -45.69 14.77 6.07
C PRO A 247 -44.63 14.00 5.28
N PRO A 248 -45.03 12.95 4.52
CA PRO A 248 -44.10 12.12 3.78
C PRO A 248 -43.79 12.73 2.41
N TYR A 249 -42.67 13.42 2.28
CA TYR A 249 -42.10 13.75 0.98
C TYR A 249 -40.58 13.63 1.06
N LEU A 250 -40.04 12.67 0.37
CA LEU A 250 -38.90 12.67 -0.52
C LEU A 250 -38.22 11.31 -0.54
N SER A 251 -38.84 10.37 -1.24
CA SER A 251 -38.11 9.34 -1.98
C SER A 251 -37.98 9.87 -3.41
N LEU A 252 -36.76 9.99 -3.88
CA LEU A 252 -36.34 9.96 -5.29
C LEU A 252 -35.03 10.74 -5.42
N ILE A 253 -33.91 10.04 -5.45
CA ILE A 253 -32.88 10.25 -6.45
C ILE A 253 -32.18 8.91 -6.64
N HIS A 254 -32.57 8.21 -7.71
CA HIS A 254 -31.75 7.34 -8.50
C HIS A 254 -30.92 8.23 -9.40
N ILE A 255 -29.60 8.08 -9.42
CA ILE A 255 -28.75 7.85 -10.59
C ILE A 255 -27.39 7.43 -10.06
#